data_f0a49f31770f8cb52f2563bdace9526b
#
_entry.id   f0a49f31770f8cb52f2563bdace9526b
#
_cell.length_a   1.000
_cell.length_b   1.000
_cell.length_c   1.000
_cell.angle_alpha   90.00
_cell.angle_beta   90.00
_cell.angle_gamma   90.00
#
_symmetry.space_group_name_H-M   'P 1'
#
loop_
_entity.id
_entity.type
_entity.pdbx_description
1 polymer ?
#
loop_
_entity_poly.entity_id
_entity_poly.type
_entity_poly.pdbx_seq_one_letter_code
_entity_poly.pdbx_strand_id
1 'polypeptide(L)'
;LDTRAGRAYTTLEPKSSFQEVIHMRKSFGAKPLCYPQPVFILAAYDENGVPNAMNAAWGGISEDKEISMCISAGHKTTKDILARRAFTVSMADAQHMAACDYVGLVSGNKEPDKFAKAGFHAEKSAFVDAPLIAELPIALECKLVSYDAESCRMVGEIVNVSVDERVLDAD
;
A
#
# COMPACT_ATOMS: atom_id res chain seq x y z
N LEU A 1 -6.05 -1.27 42.02
CA LEU A 1 -7.48 -1.29 41.75
C LEU A 1 -7.67 -1.38 40.23
N ASP A 2 -7.87 -2.63 39.77
CA ASP A 2 -8.00 -3.03 38.37
C ASP A 2 -9.49 -2.99 38.04
N THR A 3 -9.92 -2.11 37.14
CA THR A 3 -11.29 -2.12 36.59
C THR A 3 -11.22 -2.32 35.09
N ARG A 4 -10.98 -3.58 34.67
CA ARG A 4 -11.26 -4.02 33.29
C ARG A 4 -12.78 -4.16 33.13
N ALA A 5 -13.40 -3.16 32.48
CA ALA A 5 -14.75 -3.30 31.99
C ALA A 5 -14.81 -4.36 30.90
N GLY A 6 -15.34 -5.53 31.24
CA GLY A 6 -15.58 -6.62 30.30
C GLY A 6 -16.60 -6.19 29.25
N ARG A 7 -16.17 -6.11 27.99
CA ARG A 7 -17.09 -6.03 26.84
C ARG A 7 -17.83 -7.37 26.75
N ALA A 8 -19.11 -7.37 27.09
CA ALA A 8 -19.97 -8.53 26.86
C ALA A 8 -20.17 -8.71 25.36
N TYR A 9 -19.60 -9.76 24.78
CA TYR A 9 -19.97 -10.20 23.43
C TYR A 9 -21.37 -10.81 23.51
N THR A 10 -22.33 -10.14 22.90
CA THR A 10 -23.68 -10.70 22.75
C THR A 10 -23.56 -11.90 21.81
N THR A 11 -23.76 -13.10 22.35
CA THR A 11 -23.90 -14.31 21.54
C THR A 11 -25.14 -14.18 20.68
N LEU A 12 -24.95 -14.05 19.37
CA LEU A 12 -26.05 -14.13 18.40
C LEU A 12 -26.56 -15.58 18.42
N GLU A 13 -27.74 -15.78 19.03
CA GLU A 13 -28.45 -17.05 18.91
C GLU A 13 -28.73 -17.35 17.42
N PRO A 14 -28.41 -18.55 16.91
CA PRO A 14 -28.71 -18.89 15.53
C PRO A 14 -30.23 -18.97 15.37
N LYS A 15 -30.81 -18.08 14.57
CA LYS A 15 -32.23 -18.16 14.18
C LYS A 15 -32.42 -19.48 13.44
N SER A 16 -33.28 -20.35 13.99
CA SER A 16 -33.63 -21.66 13.46
C SER A 16 -34.41 -21.53 12.14
N SER A 17 -33.73 -21.50 11.05
CA SER A 17 -34.15 -21.88 9.69
C SER A 17 -33.00 -21.68 8.69
N PHE A 18 -31.84 -22.24 8.95
CA PHE A 18 -30.85 -22.42 7.89
C PHE A 18 -31.31 -23.61 7.05
N GLN A 19 -31.93 -23.35 5.91
CA GLN A 19 -31.90 -24.34 4.84
C GLN A 19 -30.42 -24.64 4.57
N GLU A 20 -30.05 -25.90 4.69
CA GLU A 20 -28.70 -26.40 4.42
C GLU A 20 -28.41 -26.14 2.93
N VAL A 21 -27.81 -25.00 2.62
CA VAL A 21 -27.32 -24.71 1.27
C VAL A 21 -26.09 -25.59 1.08
N ILE A 22 -26.24 -26.68 0.34
CA ILE A 22 -25.11 -27.55 -0.03
C ILE A 22 -24.20 -26.76 -0.96
N HIS A 23 -23.15 -26.14 -0.39
CA HIS A 23 -22.11 -25.46 -1.14
C HIS A 23 -21.15 -26.48 -1.74
N MET A 24 -21.26 -26.73 -3.04
CA MET A 24 -20.26 -27.53 -3.75
C MET A 24 -19.02 -26.69 -4.02
N ARG A 25 -17.89 -27.06 -3.41
CA ARG A 25 -16.58 -26.41 -3.65
C ARG A 25 -15.98 -26.96 -4.94
N LYS A 26 -15.45 -26.07 -5.78
CA LYS A 26 -14.73 -26.42 -7.00
C LYS A 26 -13.23 -26.14 -6.79
N SER A 27 -12.38 -27.12 -7.14
CA SER A 27 -10.93 -26.94 -7.09
C SER A 27 -10.44 -26.13 -8.29
N PHE A 28 -9.56 -25.15 -8.04
CA PHE A 28 -8.89 -24.35 -9.08
C PHE A 28 -7.38 -24.63 -9.15
N GLY A 29 -6.86 -25.60 -8.39
CA GLY A 29 -5.42 -25.84 -8.25
C GLY A 29 -4.72 -24.75 -7.48
N ALA A 30 -3.38 -24.71 -7.55
CA ALA A 30 -2.55 -23.69 -6.89
C ALA A 30 -2.63 -22.37 -7.69
N LYS A 31 -3.35 -21.38 -7.15
CA LYS A 31 -3.50 -20.04 -7.73
C LYS A 31 -3.51 -18.98 -6.66
N PRO A 32 -2.95 -17.77 -6.91
CA PRO A 32 -2.90 -16.68 -5.92
C PRO A 32 -4.26 -15.95 -5.85
N LEU A 33 -5.34 -16.69 -5.58
CA LEU A 33 -6.69 -16.14 -5.44
C LEU A 33 -6.92 -15.73 -3.98
N CYS A 34 -6.53 -14.51 -3.66
CA CYS A 34 -6.74 -13.90 -2.35
C CYS A 34 -7.33 -12.50 -2.53
N TYR A 35 -8.57 -12.29 -2.14
CA TYR A 35 -9.28 -11.02 -2.27
C TYR A 35 -10.04 -10.68 -0.98
N PRO A 36 -10.19 -9.38 -0.62
CA PRO A 36 -9.65 -8.22 -1.35
C PRO A 36 -8.13 -8.11 -1.25
N GLN A 37 -7.50 -7.45 -2.24
CA GLN A 37 -6.10 -7.05 -2.20
C GLN A 37 -6.02 -5.56 -1.88
N PRO A 38 -5.00 -5.10 -1.13
CA PRO A 38 -4.76 -3.68 -0.96
C PRO A 38 -4.37 -3.05 -2.31
N VAL A 39 -4.67 -1.76 -2.47
CA VAL A 39 -4.19 -0.95 -3.59
C VAL A 39 -3.21 0.07 -3.03
N PHE A 40 -1.94 -0.30 -2.96
CA PHE A 40 -0.86 0.57 -2.52
C PHE A 40 -0.32 1.37 -3.69
N ILE A 41 -0.09 2.67 -3.47
CA ILE A 41 0.63 3.52 -4.40
C ILE A 41 1.98 3.85 -3.78
N LEU A 42 3.01 3.20 -4.31
CA LEU A 42 4.39 3.40 -3.89
C LEU A 42 4.96 4.61 -4.60
N ALA A 43 5.63 5.50 -3.86
CA ALA A 43 6.33 6.62 -4.47
C ALA A 43 7.76 6.74 -3.95
N ALA A 44 8.68 7.11 -4.84
CA ALA A 44 10.07 7.37 -4.55
C ALA A 44 10.62 8.44 -5.50
N TYR A 45 11.68 9.14 -5.07
CA TYR A 45 12.46 9.98 -5.99
C TYR A 45 13.47 9.12 -6.75
N ASP A 46 13.69 9.46 -8.01
CA ASP A 46 14.83 8.92 -8.74
C ASP A 46 16.15 9.60 -8.31
N GLU A 47 17.27 9.22 -8.93
CA GLU A 47 18.60 9.79 -8.64
C GLU A 47 18.68 11.31 -8.84
N ASN A 48 17.83 11.88 -9.71
CA ASN A 48 17.76 13.29 -10.02
C ASN A 48 16.73 14.06 -9.17
N GLY A 49 16.03 13.37 -8.25
CA GLY A 49 14.97 13.95 -7.43
C GLY A 49 13.62 14.06 -8.16
N VAL A 50 13.44 13.38 -9.29
CA VAL A 50 12.17 13.32 -10.00
C VAL A 50 11.25 12.31 -9.33
N PRO A 51 10.02 12.68 -8.93
CA PRO A 51 9.08 11.76 -8.31
C PRO A 51 8.56 10.73 -9.31
N ASN A 52 8.44 9.50 -8.84
CA ASN A 52 7.85 8.40 -9.59
C ASN A 52 6.94 7.60 -8.67
N ALA A 53 5.85 7.04 -9.21
CA ALA A 53 4.94 6.19 -8.46
C ALA A 53 4.56 4.94 -9.23
N MET A 54 4.15 3.89 -8.52
CA MET A 54 3.57 2.69 -9.09
C MET A 54 2.47 2.12 -8.18
N ASN A 55 1.55 1.39 -8.77
CA ASN A 55 0.56 0.60 -8.04
C ASN A 55 1.15 -0.76 -7.63
N ALA A 56 0.88 -1.20 -6.42
CA ALA A 56 1.24 -2.52 -5.92
C ALA A 56 0.09 -3.10 -5.09
N ALA A 57 -0.12 -4.42 -5.19
CA ALA A 57 -1.19 -5.11 -4.48
C ALA A 57 -0.70 -6.27 -3.60
N TRP A 58 0.50 -6.78 -3.88
CA TRP A 58 1.02 -7.95 -3.17
C TRP A 58 1.89 -7.52 -2.01
N GLY A 59 1.24 -7.20 -0.88
CA GLY A 59 1.93 -6.75 0.32
C GLY A 59 0.97 -6.49 1.48
N GLY A 60 1.54 -6.15 2.62
CA GLY A 60 0.84 -5.82 3.84
C GLY A 60 1.79 -5.54 5.00
N ILE A 61 1.22 -5.19 6.14
CA ILE A 61 1.95 -5.06 7.39
C ILE A 61 2.54 -6.42 7.76
N SER A 62 3.83 -6.48 8.02
CA SER A 62 4.57 -7.70 8.35
C SER A 62 5.05 -7.76 9.80
N GLU A 63 5.18 -6.61 10.46
CA GLU A 63 5.48 -6.41 11.87
C GLU A 63 4.89 -5.08 12.35
N ASP A 64 4.97 -4.77 13.65
CA ASP A 64 4.40 -3.55 14.26
C ASP A 64 4.80 -2.25 13.54
N LYS A 65 6.00 -2.23 12.97
CA LYS A 65 6.57 -1.08 12.25
C LYS A 65 7.16 -1.46 10.90
N GLU A 66 6.70 -2.56 10.31
CA GLU A 66 7.19 -2.99 9.01
C GLU A 66 6.06 -3.26 8.02
N ILE A 67 6.32 -2.90 6.79
CA ILE A 67 5.54 -3.30 5.63
C ILE A 67 6.40 -4.12 4.70
N SER A 68 5.87 -5.24 4.20
CA SER A 68 6.54 -6.04 3.18
C SER A 68 5.68 -6.18 1.94
N MET A 69 6.33 -6.24 0.78
CA MET A 69 5.64 -6.35 -0.51
C MET A 69 6.50 -7.08 -1.53
N CYS A 70 5.86 -7.65 -2.53
CA CYS A 70 6.52 -8.32 -3.64
C CYS A 70 6.55 -7.38 -4.85
N ILE A 71 7.75 -6.87 -5.19
CA ILE A 71 7.96 -5.91 -6.28
C ILE A 71 9.13 -6.35 -7.15
N SER A 72 8.89 -6.54 -8.45
CA SER A 72 9.94 -6.96 -9.38
C SER A 72 11.08 -5.94 -9.48
N ALA A 73 12.33 -6.44 -9.57
CA ALA A 73 13.53 -5.64 -9.78
C ALA A 73 13.51 -4.80 -11.07
N GLY A 74 12.71 -5.20 -12.07
CA GLY A 74 12.60 -4.51 -13.35
C GLY A 74 11.85 -3.18 -13.29
N HIS A 75 11.04 -2.93 -12.24
CA HIS A 75 10.31 -1.67 -12.10
C HIS A 75 11.26 -0.50 -11.83
N LYS A 76 10.96 0.66 -12.43
CA LYS A 76 11.69 1.90 -12.14
C LYS A 76 11.59 2.24 -10.64
N THR A 77 10.40 2.16 -10.06
CA THR A 77 10.18 2.45 -8.64
C THR A 77 11.03 1.57 -7.72
N THR A 78 11.24 0.29 -8.05
CA THR A 78 12.16 -0.58 -7.29
C THR A 78 13.59 -0.04 -7.33
N LYS A 79 14.06 0.39 -8.51
CA LYS A 79 15.41 0.99 -8.67
C LYS A 79 15.53 2.29 -7.89
N ASP A 80 14.51 3.13 -7.94
CA ASP A 80 14.45 4.41 -7.23
C ASP A 80 14.51 4.19 -5.70
N ILE A 81 13.71 3.26 -5.18
CA ILE A 81 13.74 2.88 -3.75
C ILE A 81 15.10 2.34 -3.32
N LEU A 82 15.72 1.49 -4.14
CA LEU A 82 17.06 0.96 -3.86
C LEU A 82 18.12 2.06 -3.80
N ALA A 83 18.04 3.05 -4.71
CA ALA A 83 18.97 4.17 -4.76
C ALA A 83 18.78 5.13 -3.58
N ARG A 84 17.53 5.47 -3.24
CA ARG A 84 17.21 6.44 -2.19
C ARG A 84 17.12 5.83 -0.79
N ARG A 85 16.95 4.53 -0.69
CA ARG A 85 16.74 3.81 0.57
C ARG A 85 15.49 4.29 1.32
N ALA A 86 14.55 4.90 0.61
CA ALA A 86 13.34 5.50 1.16
C ALA A 86 12.19 5.47 0.15
N PHE A 87 10.96 5.38 0.64
CA PHE A 87 9.75 5.40 -0.18
C PHE A 87 8.54 5.73 0.68
N THR A 88 7.44 6.07 0.02
CA THR A 88 6.14 6.18 0.67
C THR A 88 5.17 5.14 0.12
N VAL A 89 4.19 4.76 0.93
CA VAL A 89 3.11 3.85 0.56
C VAL A 89 1.80 4.55 0.87
N SER A 90 1.15 5.08 -0.16
CA SER A 90 -0.17 5.69 -0.01
C SER A 90 -1.28 4.69 -0.29
N MET A 91 -2.46 4.93 0.28
CA MET A 91 -3.67 4.16 0.01
C MET A 91 -4.45 4.83 -1.11
N ALA A 92 -4.79 4.05 -2.15
CA ALA A 92 -5.65 4.56 -3.22
C ALA A 92 -7.06 4.81 -2.69
N ASP A 93 -7.69 5.88 -3.14
CA ASP A 93 -9.08 6.21 -2.88
C ASP A 93 -9.94 6.14 -4.14
N ALA A 94 -11.26 6.21 -3.97
CA ALA A 94 -12.20 6.13 -5.08
C ALA A 94 -12.15 7.37 -5.99
N GLN A 95 -11.81 8.54 -5.44
CA GLN A 95 -11.73 9.79 -6.19
C GLN A 95 -10.58 9.79 -7.19
N HIS A 96 -9.43 9.20 -6.81
CA HIS A 96 -8.21 9.17 -7.61
C HIS A 96 -7.95 7.81 -8.27
N MET A 97 -8.98 6.95 -8.38
CA MET A 97 -8.86 5.60 -8.91
C MET A 97 -8.19 5.56 -10.29
N ALA A 98 -8.56 6.46 -11.21
CA ALA A 98 -7.99 6.48 -12.56
C ALA A 98 -6.49 6.85 -12.54
N ALA A 99 -6.08 7.80 -11.70
CA ALA A 99 -4.68 8.18 -11.54
C ALA A 99 -3.85 7.04 -10.91
N CYS A 100 -4.40 6.38 -9.89
CA CYS A 100 -3.79 5.24 -9.22
C CYS A 100 -3.62 4.04 -10.16
N ASP A 101 -4.60 3.78 -11.03
CA ASP A 101 -4.52 2.73 -12.05
C ASP A 101 -3.49 3.08 -13.12
N TYR A 102 -3.49 4.32 -13.61
CA TYR A 102 -2.55 4.80 -14.63
C TYR A 102 -1.09 4.59 -14.21
N VAL A 103 -0.70 4.94 -12.97
CA VAL A 103 0.68 4.74 -12.52
C VAL A 103 1.06 3.27 -12.36
N GLY A 104 0.08 2.37 -12.29
CA GLY A 104 0.27 0.92 -12.30
C GLY A 104 0.45 0.35 -13.71
N LEU A 105 -0.32 0.85 -14.68
CA LEU A 105 -0.31 0.38 -16.07
C LEU A 105 0.90 0.89 -16.87
N VAL A 106 1.33 2.12 -16.60
CA VAL A 106 2.40 2.78 -17.35
C VAL A 106 3.76 2.58 -16.66
N SER A 107 4.74 2.10 -17.42
CA SER A 107 6.10 1.89 -16.89
C SER A 107 6.87 3.21 -16.83
N GLY A 108 7.40 3.57 -15.65
CA GLY A 108 8.29 4.72 -15.48
C GLY A 108 9.64 4.59 -16.23
N ASN A 109 10.02 3.38 -16.67
CA ASN A 109 11.17 3.21 -17.56
C ASN A 109 10.92 3.73 -19.00
N LYS A 110 9.63 3.85 -19.40
CA LYS A 110 9.23 4.33 -20.73
C LYS A 110 8.63 5.72 -20.69
N GLU A 111 8.00 6.08 -19.58
CA GLU A 111 7.32 7.34 -19.37
C GLU A 111 7.83 7.99 -18.06
N PRO A 112 8.90 8.80 -18.14
CA PRO A 112 9.49 9.45 -16.97
C PRO A 112 8.52 10.39 -16.26
N ASP A 113 7.63 11.05 -17.01
CA ASP A 113 6.69 12.04 -16.51
C ASP A 113 5.38 11.45 -16.04
N LYS A 114 5.28 10.12 -15.88
CA LYS A 114 4.01 9.47 -15.56
C LYS A 114 3.38 9.95 -14.26
N PHE A 115 4.18 10.37 -13.27
CA PHE A 115 3.69 10.91 -12.00
C PHE A 115 2.86 12.19 -12.24
N ALA A 116 3.43 13.16 -12.95
CA ALA A 116 2.73 14.40 -13.30
C ALA A 116 1.57 14.16 -14.28
N LYS A 117 1.73 13.25 -15.24
CA LYS A 117 0.66 12.88 -16.19
C LYS A 117 -0.53 12.18 -15.52
N ALA A 118 -0.33 11.53 -14.38
CA ALA A 118 -1.40 11.02 -13.56
C ALA A 118 -2.20 12.12 -12.85
N GLY A 119 -1.69 13.36 -12.85
CA GLY A 119 -2.25 14.47 -12.09
C GLY A 119 -1.81 14.53 -10.65
N PHE A 120 -0.76 13.78 -10.28
CA PHE A 120 -0.22 13.78 -8.93
C PHE A 120 0.76 14.94 -8.70
N HIS A 121 0.72 15.50 -7.49
CA HIS A 121 1.66 16.51 -7.00
C HIS A 121 2.48 15.92 -5.85
N ALA A 122 3.80 16.11 -5.94
CA ALA A 122 4.72 15.61 -4.93
C ALA A 122 4.93 16.64 -3.83
N GLU A 123 4.73 16.22 -2.58
CA GLU A 123 5.15 16.95 -1.40
C GLU A 123 6.35 16.23 -0.79
N LYS A 124 7.32 16.99 -0.25
CA LYS A 124 8.49 16.39 0.36
C LYS A 124 8.15 15.87 1.76
N SER A 125 8.40 14.59 2.02
CA SER A 125 8.31 14.06 3.38
C SER A 125 9.33 14.74 4.31
N ALA A 126 8.92 15.01 5.54
CA ALA A 126 9.81 15.50 6.60
C ALA A 126 10.61 14.36 7.28
N PHE A 127 10.24 13.10 7.07
CA PHE A 127 10.77 11.95 7.80
C PHE A 127 11.67 11.05 6.94
N VAL A 128 11.44 11.03 5.62
CA VAL A 128 12.20 10.19 4.68
C VAL A 128 12.50 10.94 3.38
N ASP A 129 13.53 10.52 2.65
CA ASP A 129 13.87 11.10 1.34
C ASP A 129 12.98 10.51 0.22
N ALA A 130 11.66 10.75 0.34
CA ALA A 130 10.66 10.27 -0.60
C ALA A 130 9.51 11.27 -0.74
N PRO A 131 8.77 11.25 -1.86
CA PRO A 131 7.62 12.12 -2.07
C PRO A 131 6.37 11.56 -1.39
N LEU A 132 5.59 12.42 -0.75
CA LEU A 132 4.18 12.21 -0.48
C LEU A 132 3.38 12.55 -1.74
N ILE A 133 2.27 11.88 -1.97
CA ILE A 133 1.31 12.20 -3.05
C ILE A 133 0.21 13.04 -2.42
N ALA A 134 0.17 14.34 -2.75
CA ALA A 134 -0.71 15.32 -2.11
C ALA A 134 -2.21 14.98 -2.22
N GLU A 135 -2.60 14.26 -3.26
CA GLU A 135 -3.99 13.88 -3.52
C GLU A 135 -4.47 12.71 -2.66
N LEU A 136 -3.54 11.86 -2.17
CA LEU A 136 -3.89 10.64 -1.45
C LEU A 136 -3.88 10.86 0.07
N PRO A 137 -4.95 10.47 0.77
CA PRO A 137 -5.21 10.93 2.14
C PRO A 137 -4.33 10.28 3.21
N ILE A 138 -3.71 9.13 2.94
CA ILE A 138 -2.89 8.39 3.91
C ILE A 138 -1.62 7.93 3.24
N ALA A 139 -0.48 8.13 3.90
CA ALA A 139 0.81 7.64 3.46
C ALA A 139 1.64 7.08 4.62
N LEU A 140 2.17 5.87 4.46
CA LEU A 140 3.24 5.34 5.28
C LEU A 140 4.57 5.86 4.74
N GLU A 141 5.40 6.45 5.60
CA GLU A 141 6.71 6.97 5.24
C GLU A 141 7.77 5.97 5.70
N CYS A 142 8.47 5.36 4.74
CA CYS A 142 9.24 4.15 4.98
C CYS A 142 10.73 4.31 4.62
N LYS A 143 11.59 3.70 5.45
CA LYS A 143 12.99 3.43 5.12
C LYS A 143 13.12 2.00 4.61
N LEU A 144 13.89 1.80 3.55
CA LEU A 144 14.16 0.46 3.04
C LEU A 144 15.04 -0.32 4.02
N VAL A 145 14.52 -1.43 4.54
CA VAL A 145 15.26 -2.40 5.37
C VAL A 145 16.02 -3.36 4.46
N SER A 146 15.31 -4.09 3.60
CA SER A 146 15.91 -5.09 2.72
C SER A 146 15.14 -5.23 1.41
N TYR A 147 15.84 -5.75 0.41
CA TYR A 147 15.26 -6.19 -0.86
C TYR A 147 15.96 -7.45 -1.32
N ASP A 148 15.19 -8.49 -1.57
CA ASP A 148 15.65 -9.74 -2.18
C ASP A 148 15.16 -9.81 -3.63
N ALA A 149 16.09 -9.74 -4.57
CA ALA A 149 15.79 -9.72 -6.00
C ALA A 149 15.28 -11.07 -6.54
N GLU A 150 15.62 -12.19 -5.88
CA GLU A 150 15.19 -13.53 -6.29
C GLU A 150 13.71 -13.74 -5.95
N SER A 151 13.31 -13.45 -4.72
CA SER A 151 11.92 -13.54 -4.27
C SER A 151 11.10 -12.27 -4.57
N CYS A 152 11.73 -11.21 -5.06
CA CYS A 152 11.16 -9.87 -5.24
C CYS A 152 10.65 -9.24 -3.92
N ARG A 153 11.05 -9.76 -2.76
CA ARG A 153 10.57 -9.28 -1.47
C ARG A 153 11.28 -8.00 -1.05
N MET A 154 10.49 -6.96 -0.84
CA MET A 154 10.91 -5.69 -0.27
C MET A 154 10.34 -5.54 1.13
N VAL A 155 11.16 -5.08 2.07
CA VAL A 155 10.76 -4.77 3.45
C VAL A 155 11.12 -3.33 3.75
N GLY A 156 10.18 -2.58 4.28
CA GLY A 156 10.35 -1.19 4.73
C GLY A 156 9.98 -1.00 6.19
N GLU A 157 10.81 -0.27 6.93
CA GLU A 157 10.47 0.23 8.27
C GLU A 157 9.56 1.44 8.13
N ILE A 158 8.38 1.40 8.75
CA ILE A 158 7.45 2.53 8.84
C ILE A 158 7.98 3.47 9.93
N VAL A 159 8.48 4.63 9.54
CA VAL A 159 9.02 5.64 10.47
C VAL A 159 8.01 6.72 10.81
N ASN A 160 6.99 6.91 9.97
CA ASN A 160 5.87 7.82 10.21
C ASN A 160 4.65 7.40 9.36
N VAL A 161 3.48 7.86 9.80
CA VAL A 161 2.23 7.79 9.03
C VAL A 161 1.68 9.20 8.95
N SER A 162 1.53 9.71 7.73
CA SER A 162 0.87 10.99 7.45
C SER A 162 -0.56 10.75 7.05
N VAL A 163 -1.48 11.51 7.63
CA VAL A 163 -2.92 11.41 7.36
C VAL A 163 -3.48 12.80 7.13
N ASP A 164 -4.27 12.96 6.08
CA ASP A 164 -5.00 14.20 5.79
C ASP A 164 -6.11 14.41 6.84
N GLU A 165 -6.17 15.60 7.43
CA GLU A 165 -7.18 15.95 8.43
C GLU A 165 -8.62 15.74 7.93
N ARG A 166 -8.87 15.82 6.62
CA ARG A 166 -10.20 15.60 6.02
C ARG A 166 -10.76 14.19 6.23
N VAL A 167 -9.91 13.20 6.54
CA VAL A 167 -10.32 11.81 6.78
C VAL A 167 -10.22 11.41 8.25
N LEU A 168 -9.93 12.36 9.14
CA LEU A 168 -9.93 12.17 10.58
C LEU A 168 -11.25 12.57 11.19
N ASP A 169 -11.69 11.86 12.22
CA ASP A 169 -12.81 12.28 13.06
C ASP A 169 -12.42 13.52 13.87
N ALA A 170 -13.44 14.30 14.30
CA ALA A 170 -13.21 15.57 14.99
C ALA A 170 -12.83 15.43 16.49
N ASP A 171 -12.49 14.22 16.96
CA ASP A 171 -12.17 13.92 18.36
C ASP A 171 -10.67 13.95 18.66
#